data_ebc4bae35e0cc84c00588c81fbe7adce
#
_entry.id   ebc4bae35e0cc84c00588c81fbe7adce
#
_cell.length_a   1.000
_cell.length_b   1.000
_cell.length_c   1.000
_cell.angle_alpha   90.00
_cell.angle_beta   90.00
_cell.angle_gamma   90.00
#
_symmetry.space_group_name_H-M   'P 1'
#
loop_
_entity.id
_entity.type
_entity.pdbx_description
1 polymer ?
#
loop_
_entity_poly.entity_id
_entity_poly.type
_entity_poly.pdbx_seq_one_letter_code
_entity_poly.pdbx_strand_id
1 'polypeptide(L)'
;MLVANLRYSMRLLWSMDMLPASGCNRIGVLDSGVGGLTVLSPLLDALPEAEFIYYADGAWCPYGPRSVEEVKRRIFFIVQGMRDSGCSMIVVACNTATAAAIEALRLEYDIPFVGMEPAIKPAALGSQTKVIGVLATRGTLMSERFQRQLALYNRHVEIMQVAGDGLVELVEQGLSDTPETRNRVQELVEPLVARGIDFLVLGCTHYPFLMKAFESVLPSSVTVVNPAEAVCRQAVRVFESIREPYAKRVECKGWLLLVSSGDGSGLKCQLESYVGASRLGIAVRGMLSGVSPESLPTAIRSL
;
A
#
# COMPACT_ATOMS: atom_id res chain seq x y z
N MET A 1 -16.02 -7.71 -27.98
CA MET A 1 -14.91 -7.95 -28.91
C MET A 1 -13.63 -7.17 -28.53
N LEU A 2 -13.69 -5.93 -28.01
CA LEU A 2 -12.48 -5.17 -27.61
C LEU A 2 -11.72 -5.79 -26.43
N VAL A 3 -12.39 -6.41 -25.48
CA VAL A 3 -11.77 -7.01 -24.27
C VAL A 3 -11.00 -8.30 -24.58
N ALA A 4 -11.41 -9.04 -25.61
CA ALA A 4 -10.74 -10.28 -26.02
C ALA A 4 -9.40 -10.01 -26.74
N ASN A 5 -9.32 -8.91 -27.51
CA ASN A 5 -8.08 -8.54 -28.21
C ASN A 5 -7.00 -7.98 -27.26
N LEU A 6 -7.39 -7.31 -26.18
CA LEU A 6 -6.45 -6.89 -25.12
C LEU A 6 -5.81 -8.09 -24.39
N ARG A 7 -6.59 -9.17 -24.17
CA ARG A 7 -6.06 -10.40 -23.54
C ARG A 7 -5.01 -11.13 -24.41
N TYR A 8 -5.09 -11.03 -25.70
CA TYR A 8 -4.17 -11.72 -26.61
C TYR A 8 -2.83 -10.98 -26.82
N SER A 9 -2.84 -9.66 -26.86
CA SER A 9 -1.62 -8.85 -26.96
C SER A 9 -0.81 -8.83 -25.66
N MET A 10 -1.46 -9.01 -24.50
CA MET A 10 -0.79 -9.03 -23.18
C MET A 10 -0.04 -10.34 -22.90
N ARG A 11 -0.45 -11.49 -23.44
CA ARG A 11 0.26 -12.78 -23.25
C ARG A 11 1.64 -12.83 -23.90
N LEU A 12 1.91 -12.01 -24.89
CA LEU A 12 3.21 -11.95 -25.58
C LEU A 12 4.23 -11.05 -24.89
N LEU A 13 3.81 -10.32 -23.86
CA LEU A 13 4.61 -9.25 -23.25
C LEU A 13 5.27 -9.63 -21.91
N TRP A 14 4.80 -10.71 -21.26
CA TRP A 14 5.36 -11.20 -19.99
C TRP A 14 6.02 -12.56 -20.23
N SER A 15 7.26 -12.57 -20.73
CA SER A 15 7.99 -13.84 -20.81
C SER A 15 8.43 -14.25 -19.39
N MET A 16 7.92 -15.38 -18.94
CA MET A 16 8.27 -16.01 -17.66
C MET A 16 9.76 -16.39 -17.53
N ASP A 17 10.56 -16.20 -18.60
CA ASP A 17 11.93 -16.73 -18.69
C ASP A 17 12.99 -15.95 -17.91
N MET A 18 12.65 -14.79 -17.34
CA MET A 18 13.61 -13.90 -16.67
C MET A 18 13.55 -13.94 -15.13
N LEU A 19 12.43 -14.37 -14.56
CA LEU A 19 12.40 -14.66 -13.14
C LEU A 19 12.62 -16.16 -12.97
N PRO A 20 13.56 -16.61 -12.12
CA PRO A 20 13.77 -18.03 -11.93
C PRO A 20 12.45 -18.71 -11.64
N ALA A 21 12.19 -19.85 -12.27
CA ALA A 21 11.11 -20.73 -11.90
C ALA A 21 11.37 -21.15 -10.45
N SER A 22 10.87 -20.35 -9.52
CA SER A 22 11.05 -20.61 -8.09
C SER A 22 9.88 -21.49 -7.65
N GLY A 23 10.19 -22.58 -6.99
CA GLY A 23 9.20 -23.29 -6.19
C GLY A 23 8.76 -22.47 -4.95
N CYS A 24 9.08 -21.18 -4.92
CA CYS A 24 8.81 -20.24 -3.83
C CYS A 24 7.58 -19.39 -4.17
N ASN A 25 6.71 -19.22 -3.20
CA ASN A 25 5.58 -18.31 -3.34
C ASN A 25 6.06 -16.86 -3.41
N ARG A 26 5.67 -16.15 -4.46
CA ARG A 26 6.01 -14.73 -4.69
C ARG A 26 4.87 -13.83 -4.26
N ILE A 27 5.20 -12.75 -3.56
CA ILE A 27 4.25 -11.77 -3.05
C ILE A 27 4.37 -10.48 -3.89
N GLY A 28 3.26 -10.07 -4.50
CA GLY A 28 3.12 -8.74 -5.08
C GLY A 28 2.69 -7.74 -4.01
N VAL A 29 3.35 -6.59 -3.92
CA VAL A 29 2.92 -5.46 -3.09
C VAL A 29 2.76 -4.25 -3.98
N LEU A 30 1.56 -3.71 -4.11
CA LEU A 30 1.30 -2.56 -4.96
C LEU A 30 0.80 -1.36 -4.17
N ASP A 31 1.29 -0.20 -4.54
CA ASP A 31 0.87 1.12 -4.01
C ASP A 31 0.85 2.18 -5.12
N SER A 32 0.16 3.28 -4.89
CA SER A 32 0.18 4.42 -5.81
C SER A 32 1.56 5.11 -5.91
N GLY A 33 2.42 4.95 -4.90
CA GLY A 33 3.71 5.59 -4.83
C GLY A 33 4.64 4.94 -3.80
N VAL A 34 5.32 5.76 -3.00
CA VAL A 34 6.26 5.29 -1.95
C VAL A 34 5.56 4.84 -0.67
N GLY A 35 4.28 5.19 -0.49
CA GLY A 35 3.53 4.94 0.74
C GLY A 35 3.51 3.48 1.16
N GLY A 36 3.38 2.56 0.23
CA GLY A 36 3.34 1.13 0.49
C GLY A 36 4.62 0.54 1.08
N LEU A 37 5.75 1.27 1.10
CA LEU A 37 6.94 0.88 1.84
C LEU A 37 6.66 0.70 3.34
N THR A 38 5.67 1.40 3.88
CA THR A 38 5.21 1.25 5.28
C THR A 38 4.60 -0.14 5.56
N VAL A 39 4.07 -0.79 4.53
CA VAL A 39 3.56 -2.17 4.58
C VAL A 39 4.63 -3.16 4.17
N LEU A 40 5.45 -2.82 3.17
CA LEU A 40 6.53 -3.67 2.69
C LEU A 40 7.57 -3.95 3.78
N SER A 41 8.02 -2.91 4.50
CA SER A 41 9.07 -3.05 5.54
C SER A 41 8.77 -4.15 6.57
N PRO A 42 7.63 -4.14 7.26
CA PRO A 42 7.30 -5.22 8.20
C PRO A 42 7.07 -6.59 7.53
N LEU A 43 6.70 -6.63 6.25
CA LEU A 43 6.59 -7.89 5.51
C LEU A 43 7.96 -8.51 5.21
N LEU A 44 8.97 -7.69 4.87
CA LEU A 44 10.34 -8.16 4.66
C LEU A 44 10.92 -8.77 5.94
N ASP A 45 10.63 -8.16 7.09
CA ASP A 45 11.05 -8.67 8.40
C ASP A 45 10.34 -9.98 8.78
N ALA A 46 9.05 -10.08 8.47
CA ALA A 46 8.23 -11.24 8.84
C ALA A 46 8.40 -12.44 7.91
N LEU A 47 8.78 -12.22 6.65
CA LEU A 47 8.90 -13.26 5.61
C LEU A 47 10.23 -13.12 4.85
N PRO A 48 11.38 -13.27 5.52
CA PRO A 48 12.70 -13.02 4.91
C PRO A 48 13.05 -13.98 3.78
N GLU A 49 12.40 -15.13 3.70
CA GLU A 49 12.57 -16.12 2.63
C GLU A 49 11.63 -15.92 1.44
N ALA A 50 10.64 -15.02 1.53
CA ALA A 50 9.71 -14.78 0.43
C ALA A 50 10.33 -13.92 -0.68
N GLU A 51 9.80 -14.11 -1.88
CA GLU A 51 10.13 -13.27 -3.03
C GLU A 51 9.11 -12.13 -3.13
N PHE A 52 9.60 -10.89 -3.27
CA PHE A 52 8.73 -9.73 -3.34
C PHE A 52 8.89 -8.96 -4.65
N ILE A 53 7.74 -8.58 -5.25
CA ILE A 53 7.68 -7.54 -6.27
C ILE A 53 6.91 -6.36 -5.68
N TYR A 54 7.61 -5.25 -5.42
CA TYR A 54 6.96 -3.98 -5.05
C TYR A 54 6.74 -3.12 -6.29
N TYR A 55 5.51 -2.73 -6.54
CA TYR A 55 5.14 -1.83 -7.63
C TYR A 55 4.64 -0.50 -7.08
N ALA A 56 5.42 0.56 -7.28
CA ALA A 56 5.06 1.94 -7.00
C ALA A 56 4.53 2.60 -8.29
N ASP A 57 3.25 2.95 -8.31
CA ASP A 57 2.66 3.61 -9.48
C ASP A 57 2.87 5.13 -9.49
N GLY A 58 4.13 5.56 -9.29
CA GLY A 58 4.52 6.96 -9.09
C GLY A 58 4.10 7.91 -10.21
N ALA A 59 4.08 7.45 -11.47
CA ALA A 59 3.59 8.28 -12.59
C ALA A 59 2.08 8.61 -12.50
N TRP A 60 1.31 7.87 -11.69
CA TRP A 60 -0.11 8.04 -11.47
C TRP A 60 -0.45 8.52 -10.06
N CYS A 61 0.54 8.66 -9.19
CA CYS A 61 0.38 9.19 -7.83
C CYS A 61 0.04 10.71 -7.88
N PRO A 62 -0.89 11.15 -7.01
CA PRO A 62 -1.71 10.40 -6.07
C PRO A 62 -2.99 9.81 -6.71
N TYR A 63 -3.50 8.71 -6.16
CA TYR A 63 -4.79 8.14 -6.60
C TYR A 63 -6.01 8.86 -6.01
N GLY A 64 -5.83 9.58 -4.90
CA GLY A 64 -6.93 10.22 -4.16
C GLY A 64 -7.87 11.11 -4.97
N PRO A 65 -7.37 11.97 -5.90
CA PRO A 65 -8.18 12.84 -6.74
C PRO A 65 -8.78 12.16 -7.98
N ARG A 66 -8.37 10.92 -8.31
CA ARG A 66 -8.79 10.23 -9.54
C ARG A 66 -10.15 9.56 -9.37
N SER A 67 -10.85 9.34 -10.48
CA SER A 67 -12.10 8.58 -10.46
C SER A 67 -11.87 7.11 -10.07
N VAL A 68 -12.89 6.51 -9.47
CA VAL A 68 -12.85 5.09 -9.07
C VAL A 68 -12.57 4.19 -10.27
N GLU A 69 -13.16 4.48 -11.43
CA GLU A 69 -13.01 3.72 -12.67
C GLU A 69 -11.59 3.78 -13.22
N GLU A 70 -10.94 4.95 -13.14
CA GLU A 70 -9.54 5.13 -13.57
C GLU A 70 -8.62 4.33 -12.66
N VAL A 71 -8.77 4.47 -11.34
CA VAL A 71 -7.97 3.74 -10.35
C VAL A 71 -8.20 2.24 -10.54
N LYS A 72 -9.45 1.78 -10.65
CA LYS A 72 -9.78 0.37 -10.85
C LYS A 72 -9.11 -0.21 -12.09
N ARG A 73 -9.24 0.45 -13.26
CA ARG A 73 -8.58 0.00 -14.50
C ARG A 73 -7.07 -0.10 -14.33
N ARG A 74 -6.47 0.89 -13.69
CA ARG A 74 -5.03 0.92 -13.45
C ARG A 74 -4.56 -0.24 -12.56
N ILE A 75 -5.27 -0.49 -11.47
CA ILE A 75 -4.96 -1.59 -10.55
C ILE A 75 -5.10 -2.95 -11.24
N PHE A 76 -6.16 -3.18 -12.00
CA PHE A 76 -6.32 -4.43 -12.75
C PHE A 76 -5.15 -4.70 -13.70
N PHE A 77 -4.66 -3.64 -14.34
CA PHE A 77 -3.51 -3.75 -15.22
C PHE A 77 -2.23 -4.15 -14.47
N ILE A 78 -1.93 -3.48 -13.33
CA ILE A 78 -0.77 -3.80 -12.50
C ILE A 78 -0.88 -5.22 -11.92
N VAL A 79 -2.05 -5.59 -11.42
CA VAL A 79 -2.33 -6.92 -10.85
C VAL A 79 -2.14 -8.02 -11.91
N GLN A 80 -2.62 -7.81 -13.15
CA GLN A 80 -2.39 -8.77 -14.22
C GLN A 80 -0.89 -8.98 -14.44
N GLY A 81 -0.11 -7.91 -14.46
CA GLY A 81 1.33 -8.00 -14.61
C GLY A 81 2.03 -8.71 -13.46
N MET A 82 1.64 -8.47 -12.23
CA MET A 82 2.16 -9.18 -11.07
C MET A 82 1.83 -10.68 -11.11
N ARG A 83 0.60 -11.02 -11.49
CA ARG A 83 0.17 -12.40 -11.67
C ARG A 83 0.98 -13.12 -12.75
N ASP A 84 1.15 -12.47 -13.91
CA ASP A 84 1.94 -13.00 -15.03
C ASP A 84 3.44 -13.11 -14.68
N SER A 85 3.89 -12.37 -13.67
CA SER A 85 5.21 -12.50 -13.04
C SER A 85 5.29 -13.58 -11.95
N GLY A 86 4.25 -14.39 -11.79
CA GLY A 86 4.22 -15.52 -10.85
C GLY A 86 3.90 -15.15 -9.40
N CYS A 87 3.31 -13.97 -9.13
CA CYS A 87 2.82 -13.68 -7.79
C CYS A 87 1.67 -14.61 -7.43
N SER A 88 1.79 -15.31 -6.31
CA SER A 88 0.79 -16.23 -5.76
C SER A 88 -0.19 -15.56 -4.79
N MET A 89 0.13 -14.36 -4.33
CA MET A 89 -0.75 -13.45 -3.60
C MET A 89 -0.36 -12.00 -3.87
N ILE A 90 -1.31 -11.07 -3.65
CA ILE A 90 -1.04 -9.64 -3.81
C ILE A 90 -1.55 -8.86 -2.60
N VAL A 91 -0.69 -7.99 -2.07
CA VAL A 91 -1.03 -6.98 -1.06
C VAL A 91 -1.30 -5.65 -1.76
N VAL A 92 -2.55 -5.20 -1.72
CA VAL A 92 -2.95 -3.87 -2.19
C VAL A 92 -2.71 -2.90 -1.04
N ALA A 93 -1.50 -2.35 -0.96
CA ALA A 93 -1.06 -1.54 0.16
C ALA A 93 -1.73 -0.16 0.21
N CYS A 94 -2.22 0.36 -0.90
CA CYS A 94 -2.90 1.65 -1.01
C CYS A 94 -4.36 1.59 -0.54
N ASN A 95 -4.77 2.49 0.39
CA ASN A 95 -6.16 2.57 0.85
C ASN A 95 -7.13 2.92 -0.29
N THR A 96 -6.78 3.90 -1.13
CA THR A 96 -7.60 4.32 -2.27
C THR A 96 -7.75 3.19 -3.29
N ALA A 97 -6.67 2.49 -3.60
CA ALA A 97 -6.69 1.34 -4.51
C ALA A 97 -7.53 0.18 -3.94
N THR A 98 -7.39 -0.12 -2.65
CA THR A 98 -8.19 -1.12 -1.95
C THR A 98 -9.67 -0.78 -2.05
N ALA A 99 -10.04 0.47 -1.74
CA ALA A 99 -11.41 0.93 -1.78
C ALA A 99 -12.04 0.82 -3.18
N ALA A 100 -11.24 1.11 -4.23
CA ALA A 100 -11.71 1.10 -5.62
C ALA A 100 -11.79 -0.29 -6.25
N ALA A 101 -10.92 -1.24 -5.88
CA ALA A 101 -10.70 -2.43 -6.69
C ALA A 101 -10.77 -3.77 -5.96
N ILE A 102 -10.59 -3.84 -4.63
CA ILE A 102 -10.32 -5.10 -3.92
C ILE A 102 -11.43 -6.15 -4.10
N GLU A 103 -12.70 -5.75 -4.09
CA GLU A 103 -13.82 -6.67 -4.25
C GLU A 103 -13.88 -7.26 -5.67
N ALA A 104 -13.64 -6.41 -6.66
CA ALA A 104 -13.63 -6.83 -8.06
C ALA A 104 -12.41 -7.73 -8.38
N LEU A 105 -11.24 -7.44 -7.77
CA LEU A 105 -10.05 -8.27 -7.91
C LEU A 105 -10.29 -9.69 -7.35
N ARG A 106 -10.93 -9.80 -6.19
CA ARG A 106 -11.26 -11.09 -5.57
C ARG A 106 -12.26 -11.93 -6.37
N LEU A 107 -13.08 -11.29 -7.21
CA LEU A 107 -14.01 -11.97 -8.10
C LEU A 107 -13.36 -12.43 -9.41
N GLU A 108 -12.36 -11.68 -9.89
CA GLU A 108 -11.73 -11.94 -11.20
C GLU A 108 -10.54 -12.90 -11.13
N TYR A 109 -9.82 -12.94 -10.00
CA TYR A 109 -8.56 -13.69 -9.90
C TYR A 109 -8.62 -14.77 -8.80
N ASP A 110 -8.05 -15.93 -9.09
CA ASP A 110 -8.00 -17.10 -8.18
C ASP A 110 -6.88 -17.01 -7.11
N ILE A 111 -6.16 -15.90 -7.06
CA ILE A 111 -5.13 -15.66 -6.03
C ILE A 111 -5.67 -14.80 -4.89
N PRO A 112 -5.18 -14.98 -3.66
CA PRO A 112 -5.63 -14.18 -2.53
C PRO A 112 -5.12 -12.73 -2.60
N PHE A 113 -5.98 -11.82 -2.13
CA PHE A 113 -5.70 -10.39 -2.00
C PHE A 113 -5.85 -9.93 -0.56
N VAL A 114 -4.82 -9.23 -0.07
CA VAL A 114 -4.87 -8.50 1.20
C VAL A 114 -4.94 -7.01 0.89
N GLY A 115 -5.98 -6.34 1.39
CA GLY A 115 -6.18 -4.91 1.16
C GLY A 115 -5.86 -4.09 2.40
N MET A 116 -5.56 -2.80 2.20
CA MET A 116 -5.31 -1.81 3.24
C MET A 116 -6.60 -1.05 3.55
N GLU A 117 -7.02 -1.03 4.79
CA GLU A 117 -8.19 -0.30 5.26
C GLU A 117 -7.86 0.54 6.49
N PRO A 118 -8.52 1.70 6.66
CA PRO A 118 -8.39 2.47 7.90
C PRO A 118 -8.80 1.63 9.12
N ALA A 119 -8.00 1.69 10.18
CA ALA A 119 -8.19 0.88 11.38
C ALA A 119 -9.25 1.48 12.32
N ILE A 120 -10.47 1.71 11.82
CA ILE A 120 -11.59 2.31 12.57
C ILE A 120 -11.98 1.44 13.75
N LYS A 121 -12.09 0.11 13.55
CA LYS A 121 -12.53 -0.81 14.60
C LYS A 121 -11.71 -0.72 15.90
N PRO A 122 -10.38 -0.85 15.89
CA PRO A 122 -9.61 -0.76 17.14
C PRO A 122 -9.69 0.62 17.78
N ALA A 123 -9.73 1.70 17.00
CA ALA A 123 -9.90 3.06 17.52
C ALA A 123 -11.27 3.25 18.20
N ALA A 124 -12.36 2.84 17.52
CA ALA A 124 -13.70 2.96 18.05
C ALA A 124 -13.91 2.15 19.33
N LEU A 125 -13.33 0.96 19.43
CA LEU A 125 -13.42 0.12 20.63
C LEU A 125 -12.54 0.63 21.77
N GLY A 126 -11.37 1.24 21.46
CA GLY A 126 -10.43 1.76 22.45
C GLY A 126 -10.76 3.15 22.98
N SER A 127 -11.53 3.94 22.22
CA SER A 127 -11.81 5.34 22.55
C SER A 127 -12.56 5.51 23.88
N GLN A 128 -11.99 6.34 24.74
CA GLN A 128 -12.58 6.76 26.02
C GLN A 128 -13.47 8.01 25.84
N THR A 129 -13.03 8.96 25.02
CA THR A 129 -13.79 10.20 24.73
C THR A 129 -15.02 9.93 23.84
N LYS A 130 -15.07 8.77 23.19
CA LYS A 130 -16.07 8.43 22.17
C LYS A 130 -16.04 9.35 20.96
N VAL A 131 -14.92 10.01 20.72
CA VAL A 131 -14.64 10.84 19.55
C VAL A 131 -13.32 10.40 18.96
N ILE A 132 -13.32 9.96 17.69
CA ILE A 132 -12.08 9.56 16.97
C ILE A 132 -11.95 10.37 15.68
N GLY A 133 -10.72 10.63 15.28
CA GLY A 133 -10.37 11.25 14.00
C GLY A 133 -9.97 10.21 12.97
N VAL A 134 -10.35 10.40 11.71
CA VAL A 134 -9.86 9.64 10.56
C VAL A 134 -9.30 10.64 9.56
N LEU A 135 -7.99 10.56 9.32
CA LEU A 135 -7.29 11.33 8.30
C LEU A 135 -7.00 10.41 7.12
N ALA A 136 -7.59 10.69 5.95
CA ALA A 136 -7.48 9.83 4.78
C ALA A 136 -7.51 10.65 3.48
N THR A 137 -7.28 10.02 2.34
CA THR A 137 -7.46 10.67 1.03
C THR A 137 -8.95 10.85 0.73
N ARG A 138 -9.31 11.85 -0.10
CA ARG A 138 -10.70 12.05 -0.55
C ARG A 138 -11.29 10.79 -1.15
N GLY A 139 -10.54 10.11 -2.04
CA GLY A 139 -10.99 8.87 -2.67
C GLY A 139 -11.30 7.75 -1.66
N THR A 140 -10.54 7.66 -0.55
CA THR A 140 -10.84 6.72 0.53
C THR A 140 -12.11 7.13 1.28
N LEU A 141 -12.21 8.39 1.70
CA LEU A 141 -13.35 8.89 2.48
C LEU A 141 -14.68 8.79 1.72
N MET A 142 -14.67 9.03 0.42
CA MET A 142 -15.87 9.00 -0.43
C MET A 142 -16.28 7.58 -0.86
N SER A 143 -15.45 6.57 -0.61
CA SER A 143 -15.71 5.21 -1.06
C SER A 143 -16.85 4.55 -0.31
N GLU A 144 -17.68 3.77 -1.02
CA GLU A 144 -18.76 2.98 -0.39
C GLU A 144 -18.22 2.02 0.68
N ARG A 145 -17.03 1.48 0.46
CA ARG A 145 -16.37 0.56 1.40
C ARG A 145 -16.08 1.25 2.73
N PHE A 146 -15.54 2.47 2.70
CA PHE A 146 -15.28 3.26 3.89
C PHE A 146 -16.60 3.67 4.58
N GLN A 147 -17.60 4.09 3.81
CA GLN A 147 -18.92 4.45 4.35
C GLN A 147 -19.60 3.26 5.04
N ARG A 148 -19.47 2.05 4.50
CA ARG A 148 -19.94 0.82 5.17
C ARG A 148 -19.22 0.59 6.50
N GLN A 149 -17.91 0.82 6.59
CA GLN A 149 -17.17 0.72 7.84
C GLN A 149 -17.63 1.78 8.87
N LEU A 150 -17.85 3.03 8.46
CA LEU A 150 -18.38 4.07 9.34
C LEU A 150 -19.72 3.67 9.93
N ALA A 151 -20.64 3.14 9.12
CA ALA A 151 -21.98 2.76 9.55
C ALA A 151 -21.98 1.70 10.66
N LEU A 152 -20.91 0.88 10.77
CA LEU A 152 -20.78 -0.13 11.83
C LEU A 152 -20.46 0.48 13.20
N TYR A 153 -19.78 1.64 13.24
CA TYR A 153 -19.22 2.18 14.50
C TYR A 153 -19.79 3.55 14.90
N ASN A 154 -20.34 4.33 13.97
CA ASN A 154 -20.84 5.69 14.22
C ASN A 154 -22.02 5.78 15.23
N ARG A 155 -22.62 4.65 15.59
CA ARG A 155 -23.63 4.58 16.67
C ARG A 155 -23.01 4.56 18.07
N HIS A 156 -21.72 4.27 18.17
CA HIS A 156 -21.01 4.09 19.44
C HIS A 156 -19.94 5.16 19.69
N VAL A 157 -19.41 5.74 18.62
CA VAL A 157 -18.39 6.80 18.66
C VAL A 157 -18.69 7.83 17.57
N GLU A 158 -18.38 9.10 17.86
CA GLU A 158 -18.34 10.14 16.83
C GLU A 158 -17.06 9.94 15.99
N ILE A 159 -17.21 9.87 14.67
CA ILE A 159 -16.08 9.65 13.76
C ILE A 159 -15.92 10.90 12.89
N MET A 160 -14.94 11.73 13.25
CA MET A 160 -14.59 12.91 12.48
C MET A 160 -13.67 12.54 11.30
N GLN A 161 -14.01 13.04 10.12
CA GLN A 161 -13.27 12.73 8.88
C GLN A 161 -12.59 13.98 8.36
N VAL A 162 -11.29 13.86 8.04
CA VAL A 162 -10.52 14.95 7.42
C VAL A 162 -9.77 14.42 6.20
N ALA A 163 -9.90 15.13 5.09
CA ALA A 163 -9.12 14.85 3.89
C ALA A 163 -7.71 15.41 4.04
N GLY A 164 -6.70 14.55 3.91
CA GLY A 164 -5.29 14.93 4.03
C GLY A 164 -4.71 15.45 2.71
N ASP A 165 -5.38 16.43 2.08
CA ASP A 165 -4.94 17.02 0.82
C ASP A 165 -3.55 17.66 0.96
N GLY A 166 -2.66 17.37 0.00
CA GLY A 166 -1.29 17.86 -0.03
C GLY A 166 -0.28 16.98 0.73
N LEU A 167 -0.72 16.11 1.66
CA LEU A 167 0.20 15.30 2.47
C LEU A 167 0.90 14.21 1.66
N VAL A 168 0.23 13.62 0.66
CA VAL A 168 0.83 12.60 -0.21
C VAL A 168 1.95 13.22 -1.03
N GLU A 169 1.71 14.40 -1.60
CA GLU A 169 2.66 15.13 -2.42
C GLU A 169 3.92 15.51 -1.62
N LEU A 170 3.76 15.97 -0.39
CA LEU A 170 4.89 16.28 0.51
C LEU A 170 5.75 15.04 0.80
N VAL A 171 5.13 13.88 1.01
CA VAL A 171 5.86 12.63 1.22
C VAL A 171 6.59 12.18 -0.05
N GLU A 172 5.92 12.21 -1.20
CA GLU A 172 6.52 11.84 -2.50
C GLU A 172 7.72 12.74 -2.85
N GLN A 173 7.68 14.01 -2.46
CA GLN A 173 8.78 14.97 -2.63
C GLN A 173 9.90 14.84 -1.59
N GLY A 174 9.78 13.93 -0.63
CA GLY A 174 10.78 13.76 0.44
C GLY A 174 10.75 14.86 1.51
N LEU A 175 9.66 15.62 1.60
CA LEU A 175 9.50 16.77 2.51
C LEU A 175 8.82 16.40 3.83
N SER A 176 8.86 15.12 4.22
CA SER A 176 8.13 14.60 5.40
C SER A 176 8.51 15.26 6.73
N ASP A 177 9.72 15.79 6.87
CA ASP A 177 10.25 16.39 8.14
C ASP A 177 10.58 17.87 7.93
N THR A 178 9.69 18.65 7.33
CA THR A 178 9.86 20.09 7.10
C THR A 178 8.89 20.92 7.94
N PRO A 179 9.18 22.21 8.19
CA PRO A 179 8.23 23.12 8.86
C PRO A 179 6.90 23.24 8.08
N GLU A 180 6.95 23.23 6.75
CA GLU A 180 5.77 23.27 5.90
C GLU A 180 4.86 22.06 6.16
N THR A 181 5.44 20.88 6.18
CA THR A 181 4.70 19.64 6.47
C THR A 181 4.10 19.65 7.87
N ARG A 182 4.84 20.13 8.85
CA ARG A 182 4.36 20.25 10.24
C ARG A 182 3.18 21.22 10.33
N ASN A 183 3.26 22.40 9.69
CA ASN A 183 2.17 23.36 9.64
C ASN A 183 0.94 22.75 8.94
N ARG A 184 1.14 22.05 7.83
CA ARG A 184 0.03 21.40 7.11
C ARG A 184 -0.66 20.32 7.94
N VAL A 185 0.12 19.50 8.63
CA VAL A 185 -0.43 18.49 9.55
C VAL A 185 -1.22 19.16 10.66
N GLN A 186 -0.67 20.23 11.26
CA GLN A 186 -1.34 20.98 12.34
C GLN A 186 -2.70 21.51 11.88
N GLU A 187 -2.78 22.19 10.73
CA GLU A 187 -4.03 22.71 10.17
C GLU A 187 -5.10 21.62 10.04
N LEU A 188 -4.69 20.42 9.60
CA LEU A 188 -5.60 19.32 9.36
C LEU A 188 -6.09 18.65 10.66
N VAL A 189 -5.23 18.57 11.69
CA VAL A 189 -5.59 17.84 12.92
C VAL A 189 -6.16 18.76 14.00
N GLU A 190 -5.94 20.08 13.95
CA GLU A 190 -6.43 21.04 14.94
C GLU A 190 -7.95 20.95 15.17
N PRO A 191 -8.82 20.87 14.14
CA PRO A 191 -10.26 20.71 14.34
C PRO A 191 -10.62 19.39 15.04
N LEU A 192 -9.85 18.33 14.80
CA LEU A 192 -10.03 17.03 15.46
C LEU A 192 -9.65 17.10 16.94
N VAL A 193 -8.50 17.72 17.24
CA VAL A 193 -8.02 17.92 18.61
C VAL A 193 -9.00 18.80 19.39
N ALA A 194 -9.47 19.90 18.80
CA ALA A 194 -10.46 20.78 19.43
C ALA A 194 -11.77 20.07 19.77
N ARG A 195 -12.12 19.02 19.03
CA ARG A 195 -13.31 18.19 19.31
C ARG A 195 -13.08 17.12 20.37
N GLY A 196 -11.83 16.94 20.81
CA GLY A 196 -11.47 16.02 21.89
C GLY A 196 -11.28 14.57 21.43
N ILE A 197 -10.70 14.36 20.27
CA ILE A 197 -10.34 12.99 19.84
C ILE A 197 -9.29 12.41 20.79
N ASP A 198 -9.34 11.10 21.02
CA ASP A 198 -8.29 10.34 21.71
C ASP A 198 -7.60 9.31 20.79
N PHE A 199 -8.14 9.13 19.57
CA PHE A 199 -7.51 8.35 18.52
C PHE A 199 -7.52 9.11 17.19
N LEU A 200 -6.36 9.05 16.48
CA LEU A 200 -6.23 9.49 15.10
C LEU A 200 -5.90 8.29 14.22
N VAL A 201 -6.83 7.89 13.35
CA VAL A 201 -6.65 6.77 12.42
C VAL A 201 -6.04 7.28 11.11
N LEU A 202 -4.91 6.70 10.70
CA LEU A 202 -4.27 6.99 9.41
C LEU A 202 -4.91 6.12 8.32
N GLY A 203 -5.60 6.75 7.38
CA GLY A 203 -6.28 6.14 6.24
C GLY A 203 -5.53 6.30 4.91
N CYS A 204 -4.21 6.45 4.96
CA CYS A 204 -3.33 6.52 3.81
C CYS A 204 -1.95 5.97 4.16
N THR A 205 -1.36 5.20 3.25
CA THR A 205 -0.04 4.57 3.40
C THR A 205 1.11 5.57 3.50
N HIS A 206 0.93 6.78 2.98
CA HIS A 206 1.93 7.84 3.05
C HIS A 206 2.02 8.49 4.44
N TYR A 207 0.93 8.52 5.19
CA TYR A 207 0.88 9.27 6.44
C TYR A 207 1.81 8.77 7.56
N PRO A 208 2.17 7.48 7.66
CA PRO A 208 3.19 7.04 8.62
C PRO A 208 4.58 7.68 8.41
N PHE A 209 4.91 8.19 7.22
CA PHE A 209 6.13 8.97 7.01
C PHE A 209 6.11 10.32 7.75
N LEU A 210 4.93 10.79 8.14
CA LEU A 210 4.70 12.06 8.82
C LEU A 210 4.64 11.93 10.36
N MET A 211 5.03 10.77 10.93
CA MET A 211 4.89 10.52 12.38
C MET A 211 5.54 11.61 13.23
N LYS A 212 6.73 12.10 12.87
CA LYS A 212 7.38 13.21 13.60
C LYS A 212 6.54 14.50 13.59
N ALA A 213 5.88 14.80 12.46
CA ALA A 213 4.98 15.94 12.38
C ALA A 213 3.76 15.74 13.28
N PHE A 214 3.12 14.55 13.24
CA PHE A 214 2.01 14.23 14.14
C PHE A 214 2.41 14.32 15.60
N GLU A 215 3.54 13.73 16.00
CA GLU A 215 4.05 13.77 17.37
C GLU A 215 4.34 15.19 17.87
N SER A 216 4.72 16.10 16.96
CA SER A 216 5.00 17.51 17.30
C SER A 216 3.76 18.37 17.49
N VAL A 217 2.61 17.98 16.95
CA VAL A 217 1.37 18.79 16.94
C VAL A 217 0.22 18.18 17.72
N LEU A 218 0.20 16.86 17.91
CA LEU A 218 -0.85 16.17 18.65
C LEU A 218 -0.56 16.18 20.17
N PRO A 219 -1.59 16.35 21.00
CA PRO A 219 -1.46 16.09 22.43
C PRO A 219 -1.05 14.65 22.71
N SER A 220 -0.28 14.41 23.77
CA SER A 220 0.14 13.06 24.20
C SER A 220 -1.02 12.12 24.54
N SER A 221 -2.22 12.65 24.75
CA SER A 221 -3.46 11.90 24.98
C SER A 221 -4.05 11.30 23.70
N VAL A 222 -3.56 11.70 22.51
CA VAL A 222 -4.07 11.19 21.24
C VAL A 222 -3.19 10.05 20.73
N THR A 223 -3.78 8.89 20.58
CA THR A 223 -3.12 7.71 20.00
C THR A 223 -3.25 7.70 18.49
N VAL A 224 -2.12 7.69 17.77
CA VAL A 224 -2.11 7.54 16.30
C VAL A 224 -2.15 6.06 15.95
N VAL A 225 -3.13 5.67 15.10
CA VAL A 225 -3.33 4.27 14.68
C VAL A 225 -2.89 4.10 13.24
N ASN A 226 -1.80 3.35 13.04
CA ASN A 226 -1.31 2.95 11.73
C ASN A 226 -1.77 1.51 11.42
N PRO A 227 -2.52 1.26 10.32
CA PRO A 227 -3.00 -0.06 9.97
C PRO A 227 -1.94 -1.00 9.37
N ALA A 228 -0.74 -0.53 9.02
CA ALA A 228 0.27 -1.30 8.30
C ALA A 228 0.65 -2.63 8.98
N GLU A 229 0.83 -2.63 10.30
CA GLU A 229 1.13 -3.87 11.04
C GLU A 229 -0.01 -4.89 11.00
N ALA A 230 -1.28 -4.42 11.04
CA ALA A 230 -2.43 -5.31 10.96
C ALA A 230 -2.52 -5.94 9.56
N VAL A 231 -2.22 -5.17 8.52
CA VAL A 231 -2.14 -5.66 7.13
C VAL A 231 -1.00 -6.66 6.98
N CYS A 232 0.17 -6.38 7.56
CA CYS A 232 1.30 -7.32 7.57
C CYS A 232 0.90 -8.65 8.24
N ARG A 233 0.33 -8.62 9.45
CA ARG A 233 -0.11 -9.85 10.13
C ARG A 233 -1.13 -10.63 9.31
N GLN A 234 -2.04 -9.95 8.60
CA GLN A 234 -3.00 -10.63 7.72
C GLN A 234 -2.31 -11.22 6.49
N ALA A 235 -1.37 -10.50 5.90
CA ALA A 235 -0.62 -10.99 4.74
C ALA A 235 0.21 -12.24 5.10
N VAL A 236 0.86 -12.25 6.27
CA VAL A 236 1.59 -13.43 6.78
C VAL A 236 0.64 -14.63 6.92
N ARG A 237 -0.53 -14.46 7.55
CA ARG A 237 -1.51 -15.55 7.69
C ARG A 237 -1.95 -16.11 6.34
N VAL A 238 -2.24 -15.22 5.38
CA VAL A 238 -2.65 -15.63 4.02
C VAL A 238 -1.51 -16.36 3.34
N PHE A 239 -0.29 -15.82 3.40
CA PHE A 239 0.90 -16.44 2.82
C PHE A 239 1.13 -17.85 3.37
N GLU A 240 1.09 -18.03 4.68
CA GLU A 240 1.26 -19.34 5.30
C GLU A 240 0.14 -20.34 4.91
N SER A 241 -1.08 -19.86 4.64
CA SER A 241 -2.19 -20.72 4.21
C SER A 241 -2.07 -21.25 2.79
N ILE A 242 -1.33 -20.55 1.91
CA ILE A 242 -1.11 -20.96 0.51
C ILE A 242 0.27 -21.59 0.29
N ARG A 243 1.13 -21.54 1.30
CA ARG A 243 2.50 -22.03 1.23
C ARG A 243 2.52 -23.57 1.15
N GLU A 244 3.34 -24.11 0.24
CA GLU A 244 3.54 -25.55 0.15
C GLU A 244 4.03 -26.16 1.49
N PRO A 245 3.63 -27.38 1.82
CA PRO A 245 4.10 -28.08 3.02
C PRO A 245 5.61 -28.12 3.10
N TYR A 246 6.15 -28.02 4.32
CA TYR A 246 7.61 -27.92 4.59
C TYR A 246 8.44 -29.00 3.87
N ALA A 247 7.91 -30.21 3.77
CA ALA A 247 8.59 -31.34 3.09
C ALA A 247 8.80 -31.15 1.58
N LYS A 248 8.14 -30.19 0.95
CA LYS A 248 8.27 -29.84 -0.48
C LYS A 248 8.94 -28.49 -0.70
N ARG A 249 9.38 -27.80 0.37
CA ARG A 249 10.00 -26.47 0.25
C ARG A 249 11.39 -26.59 -0.34
N VAL A 250 11.62 -25.88 -1.43
CA VAL A 250 12.95 -25.55 -1.90
C VAL A 250 13.53 -24.50 -0.95
N GLU A 251 14.82 -24.56 -0.62
CA GLU A 251 15.47 -23.46 0.10
C GLU A 251 15.38 -22.18 -0.75
N CYS A 252 14.51 -21.27 -0.32
CA CYS A 252 14.32 -19.99 -0.99
C CYS A 252 15.20 -18.94 -0.32
N LYS A 253 16.03 -18.28 -1.09
CA LYS A 253 16.64 -17.03 -0.67
C LYS A 253 15.71 -15.91 -1.10
N GLY A 254 15.07 -15.25 -0.10
CA GLY A 254 14.21 -14.12 -0.35
C GLY A 254 14.90 -13.03 -1.18
N TRP A 255 14.14 -12.35 -2.02
CA TRP A 255 14.62 -11.22 -2.81
C TRP A 255 13.50 -10.19 -3.00
N LEU A 256 13.90 -8.96 -3.29
CA LEU A 256 13.02 -7.84 -3.55
C LEU A 256 13.33 -7.24 -4.93
N LEU A 257 12.31 -7.14 -5.78
CA LEU A 257 12.33 -6.34 -6.99
C LEU A 257 11.46 -5.10 -6.79
N LEU A 258 12.05 -3.93 -7.00
CA LEU A 258 11.36 -2.65 -6.97
C LEU A 258 11.01 -2.22 -8.38
N VAL A 259 9.77 -1.86 -8.61
CA VAL A 259 9.28 -1.35 -9.89
C VAL A 259 8.57 -0.03 -9.67
N SER A 260 8.94 0.99 -10.44
CA SER A 260 8.24 2.29 -10.47
C SER A 260 7.76 2.61 -11.86
N SER A 261 6.52 3.08 -11.99
CA SER A 261 6.03 3.65 -13.25
C SER A 261 6.56 5.08 -13.49
N GLY A 262 7.04 5.77 -12.43
CA GLY A 262 7.75 7.05 -12.48
C GLY A 262 9.26 6.90 -12.60
N ASP A 263 10.00 7.96 -12.29
CA ASP A 263 11.47 7.98 -12.35
C ASP A 263 12.15 7.11 -11.27
N GLY A 264 11.43 6.75 -10.22
CA GLY A 264 11.88 5.88 -9.14
C GLY A 264 12.88 6.51 -8.16
N SER A 265 13.32 7.74 -8.38
CA SER A 265 14.31 8.40 -7.50
C SER A 265 13.79 8.54 -6.06
N GLY A 266 12.53 8.96 -5.90
CA GLY A 266 11.86 9.04 -4.61
C GLY A 266 11.74 7.68 -3.95
N LEU A 267 11.39 6.64 -4.69
CA LEU A 267 11.25 5.28 -4.17
C LEU A 267 12.56 4.75 -3.57
N LYS A 268 13.68 4.97 -4.26
CA LYS A 268 15.01 4.55 -3.75
C LYS A 268 15.38 5.28 -2.47
N CYS A 269 15.25 6.62 -2.47
CA CYS A 269 15.56 7.44 -1.31
C CYS A 269 14.71 7.04 -0.09
N GLN A 270 13.41 6.86 -0.26
CA GLN A 270 12.49 6.48 0.80
C GLN A 270 12.73 5.04 1.29
N LEU A 271 13.10 4.11 0.40
CA LEU A 271 13.48 2.76 0.81
C LEU A 271 14.69 2.78 1.74
N GLU A 272 15.75 3.48 1.34
CA GLU A 272 16.98 3.59 2.13
C GLU A 272 16.73 4.26 3.50
N SER A 273 15.90 5.29 3.54
CA SER A 273 15.61 6.03 4.77
C SER A 273 14.62 5.31 5.69
N TYR A 274 13.59 4.68 5.13
CA TYR A 274 12.50 4.08 5.92
C TYR A 274 12.78 2.63 6.32
N VAL A 275 13.30 1.81 5.39
CA VAL A 275 13.60 0.39 5.65
C VAL A 275 14.98 0.23 6.28
N GLY A 276 15.90 1.15 5.97
CA GLY A 276 17.29 1.10 6.42
C GLY A 276 18.11 0.06 5.63
N ALA A 277 19.21 0.49 5.02
CA ALA A 277 20.09 -0.38 4.22
C ALA A 277 20.62 -1.60 4.99
N SER A 278 20.75 -1.51 6.31
CA SER A 278 21.25 -2.58 7.20
C SER A 278 20.20 -3.63 7.59
N ARG A 279 18.90 -3.34 7.40
CA ARG A 279 17.79 -4.26 7.70
C ARG A 279 17.37 -5.15 6.53
N LEU A 280 17.83 -4.83 5.31
CA LEU A 280 17.57 -5.65 4.14
C LEU A 280 18.43 -6.92 4.20
N GLY A 281 18.02 -7.89 5.04
CA GLY A 281 18.50 -9.28 4.96
C GLY A 281 18.14 -9.96 3.63
N ILE A 282 17.36 -9.26 2.80
CA ILE A 282 16.88 -9.67 1.48
C ILE A 282 17.68 -8.96 0.41
N ALA A 283 18.17 -9.72 -0.57
CA ALA A 283 18.86 -9.15 -1.72
C ALA A 283 17.90 -8.30 -2.56
N VAL A 284 18.17 -6.99 -2.68
CA VAL A 284 17.49 -6.15 -3.66
C VAL A 284 18.06 -6.53 -5.04
N ARG A 285 17.27 -7.23 -5.86
CA ARG A 285 17.70 -7.70 -7.19
C ARG A 285 17.77 -6.60 -8.24
N GLY A 286 16.97 -5.55 -8.10
CA GLY A 286 16.97 -4.43 -9.03
C GLY A 286 15.91 -3.40 -8.72
N MET A 287 16.03 -2.26 -9.37
CA MET A 287 15.02 -1.24 -9.43
C MET A 287 14.79 -0.83 -10.88
N LEU A 288 13.55 -0.91 -11.33
CA LEU A 288 13.10 -0.49 -12.64
C LEU A 288 12.33 0.81 -12.51
N SER A 289 12.75 1.85 -13.23
CA SER A 289 12.10 3.17 -13.23
C SER A 289 11.60 3.55 -14.63
N GLY A 290 10.59 4.42 -14.68
CA GLY A 290 9.99 4.89 -15.93
C GLY A 290 9.24 3.80 -16.71
N VAL A 291 8.88 2.72 -16.03
CA VAL A 291 8.23 1.57 -16.68
C VAL A 291 6.74 1.85 -16.79
N SER A 292 6.31 2.29 -18.00
CA SER A 292 4.89 2.31 -18.30
C SER A 292 4.33 0.88 -18.26
N PRO A 293 3.05 0.72 -18.00
CA PRO A 293 2.41 -0.58 -18.01
C PRO A 293 2.64 -1.36 -19.32
N GLU A 294 2.72 -0.68 -20.45
CA GLU A 294 2.99 -1.28 -21.75
C GLU A 294 4.47 -1.69 -21.92
N SER A 295 5.40 -1.02 -21.23
CA SER A 295 6.85 -1.26 -21.32
C SER A 295 7.40 -2.18 -20.23
N LEU A 296 6.61 -2.49 -19.20
CA LEU A 296 7.01 -3.33 -18.08
C LEU A 296 7.64 -4.68 -18.50
N PRO A 297 7.11 -5.36 -19.53
CA PRO A 297 7.67 -6.62 -19.99
C PRO A 297 9.06 -6.50 -20.62
N THR A 298 9.32 -5.39 -21.32
CA THR A 298 10.61 -5.15 -21.97
C THR A 298 11.67 -4.77 -20.95
N ALA A 299 11.30 -4.02 -19.92
CA ALA A 299 12.19 -3.56 -18.86
C ALA A 299 12.65 -4.73 -17.94
N ILE A 300 11.77 -5.71 -17.68
CA ILE A 300 12.15 -6.93 -16.94
C ILE A 300 13.12 -7.80 -17.76
N ARG A 301 13.03 -7.78 -19.08
CA ARG A 301 13.95 -8.54 -19.95
C ARG A 301 15.39 -7.99 -19.95
N SER A 302 15.58 -6.76 -19.49
CA SER A 302 16.90 -6.10 -19.48
C SER A 302 17.68 -6.27 -18.15
N LEU A 303 17.12 -6.95 -17.17
CA LEU A 303 17.74 -7.35 -15.90
C LEU A 303 18.35 -8.75 -15.98
#